data_425e7cb2c41ce083874dd0e1f75221d6
#
_entry.id   425e7cb2c41ce083874dd0e1f75221d6
#
_cell.length_a   1.000
_cell.length_b   1.000
_cell.length_c   1.000
_cell.angle_alpha   90.00
_cell.angle_beta   90.00
_cell.angle_gamma   90.00
#
_symmetry.space_group_name_H-M   'P 1'
#
loop_
_entity.id
_entity.type
_entity.pdbx_description
1 polymer ?
#
loop_
_entity_poly.entity_id
_entity_poly.type
_entity_poly.pdbx_seq_one_letter_code
_entity_poly.pdbx_strand_id
1 'polypeptide(L)'
;MKKENARQDSILGDMKPSRAITRLAVPATLALLAKAVYNIVDTAYIGMLGSDIALAAVGVTLPLLLIMVSVENIFAAGAAVLAGRQLGAGDKMGANRTVTSVVGLSLIHI
;
A
#
# COMPACT_ATOMS: atom_id res chain seq x y z
N MET A 1 7.42 -9.13 -20.01
CA MET A 1 7.71 -9.91 -18.80
C MET A 1 9.22 -10.10 -18.54
N LYS A 2 10.04 -10.67 -19.45
CA LYS A 2 11.50 -10.89 -19.19
C LYS A 2 12.32 -9.61 -18.99
N LYS A 3 12.00 -8.50 -19.69
CA LYS A 3 12.68 -7.20 -19.55
C LYS A 3 12.30 -6.45 -18.26
N GLU A 4 11.10 -6.67 -17.77
CA GLU A 4 10.59 -6.03 -16.56
C GLU A 4 11.18 -6.67 -15.29
N ASN A 5 11.32 -8.01 -15.29
CA ASN A 5 12.01 -8.74 -14.23
C ASN A 5 13.49 -8.38 -14.14
N ALA A 6 14.19 -8.26 -15.30
CA ALA A 6 15.59 -7.82 -15.33
C ALA A 6 15.77 -6.38 -14.83
N ARG A 7 14.77 -5.51 -15.01
CA ARG A 7 14.79 -4.13 -14.50
C ARG A 7 14.56 -4.05 -12.99
N GLN A 8 13.75 -4.94 -12.44
CA GLN A 8 13.52 -5.06 -11.00
C GLN A 8 14.73 -5.69 -10.29
N ASP A 9 15.32 -6.73 -10.87
CA ASP A 9 16.54 -7.36 -10.34
C ASP A 9 17.70 -6.34 -10.28
N SER A 10 17.82 -5.43 -11.27
CA SER A 10 18.85 -4.37 -11.28
C SER A 10 18.58 -3.24 -10.26
N ILE A 11 17.34 -2.98 -9.90
CA ILE A 11 17.01 -1.96 -8.90
C ILE A 11 17.35 -2.43 -7.49
N LEU A 12 17.15 -3.72 -7.21
CA LEU A 12 17.33 -4.30 -5.88
C LEU A 12 18.76 -4.82 -5.65
N GLY A 13 19.50 -5.21 -6.71
CA GLY A 13 20.82 -5.83 -6.59
C GLY A 13 22.01 -4.90 -6.87
N ASP A 14 21.90 -4.05 -7.90
CA ASP A 14 23.06 -3.30 -8.44
C ASP A 14 23.07 -1.81 -8.06
N MET A 15 21.97 -1.27 -7.49
CA MET A 15 21.89 0.15 -7.15
C MET A 15 22.32 0.42 -5.71
N LYS A 16 22.95 1.58 -5.47
CA LYS A 16 23.18 2.07 -4.11
C LYS A 16 21.86 2.13 -3.34
N PRO A 17 21.79 1.64 -2.09
CA PRO A 17 20.53 1.55 -1.32
C PRO A 17 19.76 2.88 -1.25
N SER A 18 20.46 4.01 -1.10
CA SER A 18 19.83 5.33 -1.07
C SER A 18 19.05 5.67 -2.35
N ARG A 19 19.62 5.34 -3.52
CA ARG A 19 18.99 5.60 -4.81
C ARG A 19 17.78 4.68 -5.05
N ALA A 20 17.87 3.42 -4.62
CA ALA A 20 16.76 2.47 -4.69
C ALA A 20 15.58 2.94 -3.82
N ILE A 21 15.87 3.35 -2.58
CA ILE A 21 14.87 3.87 -1.65
C ILE A 21 14.18 5.11 -2.23
N THR A 22 14.93 6.11 -2.70
CA THR A 22 14.33 7.33 -3.27
C THR A 22 13.45 7.03 -4.48
N ARG A 23 13.89 6.12 -5.36
CA ARG A 23 13.14 5.75 -6.55
C ARG A 23 11.81 5.05 -6.25
N LEU A 24 11.73 4.31 -5.16
CA LEU A 24 10.51 3.65 -4.69
C LEU A 24 9.67 4.57 -3.80
N ALA A 25 10.30 5.40 -2.97
CA ALA A 25 9.63 6.30 -2.04
C ALA A 25 8.87 7.43 -2.76
N VAL A 26 9.46 8.03 -3.82
CA VAL A 26 8.83 9.15 -4.52
C VAL A 26 7.45 8.81 -5.08
N PRO A 27 7.25 7.74 -5.89
CA PRO A 27 5.92 7.40 -6.38
C PRO A 27 4.98 6.95 -5.26
N ALA A 28 5.47 6.27 -4.23
CA ALA A 28 4.67 5.90 -3.06
C ALA A 28 4.18 7.15 -2.29
N THR A 29 5.05 8.13 -2.07
CA THR A 29 4.69 9.40 -1.42
C THR A 29 3.66 10.17 -2.24
N LEU A 30 3.81 10.23 -3.56
CA LEU A 30 2.83 10.88 -4.43
C LEU A 30 1.46 10.19 -4.37
N ALA A 31 1.42 8.87 -4.31
CA ALA A 31 0.17 8.12 -4.12
C ALA A 31 -0.50 8.41 -2.77
N LEU A 32 0.29 8.52 -1.70
CA LEU A 32 -0.22 8.90 -0.37
C LEU A 32 -0.74 10.34 -0.35
N LEU A 33 -0.05 11.29 -1.01
CA LEU A 33 -0.51 12.67 -1.16
C LEU A 33 -1.83 12.73 -1.93
N ALA A 34 -1.95 12.00 -3.03
CA ALA A 34 -3.20 11.92 -3.79
C ALA A 34 -4.36 11.39 -2.92
N LYS A 35 -4.11 10.36 -2.10
CA LYS A 35 -5.09 9.84 -1.14
C LYS A 35 -5.47 10.88 -0.08
N ALA A 36 -4.51 11.65 0.44
CA ALA A 36 -4.77 12.71 1.40
C ALA A 36 -5.64 13.83 0.79
N VAL A 37 -5.32 14.27 -0.43
CA VAL A 37 -6.13 15.24 -1.16
C VAL A 37 -7.55 14.72 -1.39
N TYR A 38 -7.69 13.47 -1.82
CA TYR A 38 -9.00 12.83 -1.98
C TYR A 38 -9.82 12.88 -0.68
N ASN A 39 -9.24 12.51 0.46
CA ASN A 39 -9.93 12.55 1.75
C ASN A 39 -10.35 13.97 2.16
N ILE A 40 -9.51 14.98 1.89
CA ILE A 40 -9.84 16.38 2.17
C ILE A 40 -11.02 16.83 1.31
N VAL A 41 -10.98 16.53 0.03
CA VAL A 41 -12.05 16.89 -0.92
C VAL A 41 -13.35 16.19 -0.54
N ASP A 42 -13.33 14.91 -0.22
CA ASP A 42 -14.50 14.14 0.21
C ASP A 42 -15.14 14.74 1.47
N THR A 43 -14.32 15.02 2.49
CA THR A 43 -14.79 15.69 3.72
C THR A 43 -15.35 17.07 3.46
N ALA A 44 -14.74 17.85 2.55
CA ALA A 44 -15.23 19.17 2.18
C ALA A 44 -16.61 19.09 1.50
N TYR A 45 -16.81 18.15 0.58
CA TYR A 45 -18.12 17.93 -0.05
C TYR A 45 -19.19 17.56 0.98
N ILE A 46 -18.89 16.69 1.93
CA ILE A 46 -19.83 16.33 2.99
C ILE A 46 -20.15 17.54 3.88
N GLY A 47 -19.15 18.37 4.20
CA GLY A 47 -19.35 19.62 4.93
C GLY A 47 -20.24 20.62 4.19
N MET A 48 -20.16 20.68 2.85
CA MET A 48 -20.99 21.54 2.01
C MET A 48 -22.47 21.12 1.97
N LEU A 49 -22.80 19.88 2.32
CA LEU A 49 -24.20 19.44 2.44
C LEU A 49 -24.94 20.13 3.59
N GLY A 50 -24.23 20.80 4.49
CA GLY A 50 -24.82 21.53 5.61
C GLY A 50 -25.59 20.66 6.60
N SER A 51 -25.29 19.37 6.65
CA SER A 51 -25.95 18.40 7.50
C SER A 51 -25.02 17.95 8.62
N ASP A 52 -25.33 18.36 9.85
CA ASP A 52 -24.60 17.93 11.05
C ASP A 52 -24.63 16.40 11.22
N ILE A 53 -25.72 15.78 10.78
CA ILE A 53 -25.88 14.30 10.82
C ILE A 53 -24.90 13.62 9.86
N ALA A 54 -24.73 14.16 8.65
CA ALA A 54 -23.78 13.61 7.68
C ALA A 54 -22.34 13.74 8.19
N LEU A 55 -22.01 14.88 8.79
CA LEU A 55 -20.68 15.11 9.36
C LEU A 55 -20.42 14.20 10.56
N ALA A 56 -21.39 14.02 11.45
CA ALA A 56 -21.32 13.10 12.57
C ALA A 56 -21.17 11.64 12.11
N ALA A 57 -21.88 11.22 11.06
CA ALA A 57 -21.77 9.88 10.50
C ALA A 57 -20.35 9.58 10.01
N VAL A 58 -19.70 10.53 9.32
CA VAL A 58 -18.28 10.41 8.92
C VAL A 58 -17.38 10.29 10.13
N GLY A 59 -17.61 11.13 11.15
CA GLY A 59 -16.83 11.09 12.40
C GLY A 59 -16.87 9.73 13.10
N VAL A 60 -18.01 9.05 13.09
CA VAL A 60 -18.16 7.70 13.66
C VAL A 60 -17.56 6.62 12.75
N THR A 61 -17.62 6.81 11.44
CA THR A 61 -17.11 5.82 10.46
C THR A 61 -15.58 5.82 10.39
N LEU A 62 -14.92 6.97 10.58
CA LEU A 62 -13.46 7.09 10.49
C LEU A 62 -12.69 6.13 11.42
N PRO A 63 -13.03 6.00 12.72
CA PRO A 63 -12.35 5.04 13.59
C PRO A 63 -12.48 3.58 13.12
N LEU A 64 -13.64 3.20 12.60
CA LEU A 64 -13.87 1.86 12.08
C LEU A 64 -13.00 1.60 10.84
N LEU A 65 -12.94 2.57 9.92
CA LEU A 65 -12.07 2.50 8.75
C LEU A 65 -10.59 2.41 9.15
N LEU A 66 -10.16 3.16 10.16
CA LEU A 66 -8.78 3.11 10.65
C LEU A 66 -8.43 1.73 11.22
N ILE A 67 -9.33 1.07 11.94
CA ILE A 67 -9.13 -0.30 12.44
C ILE A 67 -8.97 -1.27 11.26
N MET A 68 -9.85 -1.20 10.26
CA MET A 68 -9.78 -2.07 9.07
C MET A 68 -8.48 -1.86 8.29
N VAL A 69 -8.11 -0.61 8.02
CA VAL A 69 -6.85 -0.26 7.34
C VAL A 69 -5.63 -0.71 8.15
N SER A 70 -5.69 -0.65 9.48
CA SER A 70 -4.59 -1.12 10.34
C SER A 70 -4.39 -2.63 10.23
N VAL A 71 -5.46 -3.40 10.22
CA VAL A 71 -5.39 -4.86 10.01
C VAL A 71 -4.82 -5.18 8.62
N GLU A 72 -5.29 -4.50 7.57
CA GLU A 72 -4.76 -4.65 6.21
C GLU A 72 -3.25 -4.36 6.17
N ASN A 73 -2.80 -3.28 6.81
CA ASN A 73 -1.39 -2.90 6.85
C ASN A 73 -0.50 -3.95 7.53
N ILE A 74 -0.98 -4.66 8.55
CA ILE A 74 -0.22 -5.74 9.19
C ILE A 74 0.10 -6.84 8.17
N PHE A 75 -0.89 -7.28 7.40
CA PHE A 75 -0.70 -8.30 6.37
C PHE A 75 0.18 -7.80 5.23
N ALA A 76 -0.06 -6.58 4.74
CA ALA A 76 0.71 -5.97 3.65
C ALA A 76 2.19 -5.79 4.02
N ALA A 77 2.48 -5.24 5.20
CA ALA A 77 3.85 -5.04 5.68
C ALA A 77 4.55 -6.37 5.94
N GLY A 78 3.87 -7.33 6.57
CA GLY A 78 4.41 -8.67 6.80
C GLY A 78 4.78 -9.39 5.50
N ALA A 79 3.90 -9.34 4.52
CA ALA A 79 4.15 -9.92 3.20
C ALA A 79 5.29 -9.23 2.45
N ALA A 80 5.36 -7.90 2.50
CA ALA A 80 6.43 -7.15 1.83
C ALA A 80 7.80 -7.52 2.41
N VAL A 81 7.93 -7.60 3.73
CA VAL A 81 9.17 -8.00 4.41
C VAL A 81 9.55 -9.44 4.08
N LEU A 82 8.59 -10.36 4.13
CA LEU A 82 8.84 -11.77 3.84
C LEU A 82 9.24 -11.98 2.38
N ALA A 83 8.52 -11.38 1.43
CA ALA A 83 8.86 -11.46 0.01
C ALA A 83 10.23 -10.83 -0.28
N GLY A 84 10.55 -9.70 0.35
CA GLY A 84 11.86 -9.06 0.23
C GLY A 84 13.01 -9.95 0.72
N ARG A 85 12.83 -10.63 1.84
CA ARG A 85 13.81 -11.59 2.37
C ARG A 85 13.98 -12.81 1.46
N GLN A 86 12.89 -13.36 0.94
CA GLN A 86 12.92 -14.48 0.01
C GLN A 86 13.62 -14.11 -1.31
N LEU A 87 13.37 -12.91 -1.85
CA LEU A 87 14.06 -12.40 -3.03
C LEU A 87 15.56 -12.21 -2.76
N GLY A 88 15.93 -11.66 -1.60
CA GLY A 88 17.32 -11.52 -1.19
C GLY A 88 18.05 -12.86 -0.99
N ALA A 89 17.33 -13.91 -0.61
CA ALA A 89 17.83 -15.27 -0.52
C ALA A 89 17.83 -16.04 -1.87
N GLY A 90 17.37 -15.41 -2.95
CA GLY A 90 17.26 -16.05 -4.29
C GLY A 90 16.02 -16.93 -4.46
N ASP A 91 15.15 -17.05 -3.45
CA ASP A 91 13.92 -17.83 -3.51
C ASP A 91 12.79 -17.04 -4.20
N LYS A 92 12.86 -16.97 -5.52
CA LYS A 92 11.84 -16.31 -6.36
C LYS A 92 10.48 -17.01 -6.28
N MET A 93 10.46 -18.33 -6.06
CA MET A 93 9.22 -19.09 -5.99
C MET A 93 8.48 -18.83 -4.67
N GLY A 94 9.19 -18.79 -3.56
CA GLY A 94 8.67 -18.41 -2.26
C GLY A 94 8.10 -16.99 -2.26
N ALA A 95 8.84 -16.02 -2.79
CA ALA A 95 8.40 -14.65 -2.91
C ALA A 95 7.10 -14.51 -3.72
N ASN A 96 7.02 -15.19 -4.87
CA ASN A 96 5.82 -15.18 -5.70
C ASN A 96 4.61 -15.81 -4.98
N ARG A 97 4.83 -16.89 -4.26
CA ARG A 97 3.78 -17.54 -3.46
C ARG A 97 3.29 -16.65 -2.33
N THR A 98 4.19 -15.95 -1.63
CA THR A 98 3.84 -14.98 -0.57
C THR A 98 2.97 -13.86 -1.12
N VAL A 99 3.37 -13.23 -2.22
CA VAL A 99 2.61 -12.14 -2.86
C VAL A 99 1.24 -12.64 -3.32
N THR A 100 1.18 -13.78 -4.00
CA THR A 100 -0.09 -14.36 -4.48
C THR A 100 -1.05 -14.66 -3.34
N SER A 101 -0.55 -15.18 -2.22
CA SER A 101 -1.38 -15.48 -1.05
C SER A 101 -1.99 -14.20 -0.45
N VAL A 102 -1.21 -13.11 -0.36
CA VAL A 102 -1.70 -11.83 0.20
C VAL A 102 -2.69 -11.17 -0.73
N VAL A 103 -2.44 -11.19 -2.05
CA VAL A 103 -3.42 -10.70 -3.04
C VAL A 103 -4.73 -11.49 -2.95
N GLY A 104 -4.65 -12.81 -2.81
CA GLY A 104 -5.83 -13.66 -2.61
C GLY A 104 -6.61 -13.30 -1.34
N LEU A 105 -5.91 -13.10 -0.22
CA LEU A 105 -6.52 -12.67 1.04
C LEU A 105 -7.16 -11.28 0.93
N SER A 106 -6.50 -10.34 0.25
CA SER A 106 -7.04 -8.98 0.02
C SER A 106 -8.32 -9.02 -0.80
N LEU A 107 -8.40 -9.87 -1.82
CA LEU A 107 -9.60 -10.03 -2.64
C LEU A 107 -10.78 -10.67 -1.89
N ILE A 108 -10.50 -11.52 -0.91
CA ILE A 108 -11.55 -12.13 -0.07
C ILE A 108 -12.11 -11.09 0.92
N HIS A 109 -11.30 -10.08 1.29
CA HIS A 109 -11.69 -9.06 2.28
C HIS A 109 -12.46 -7.87 1.69
N ILE A 110 -12.45 -7.71 0.37
CA ILE A 110 -13.25 -6.70 -0.37
C ILE A 110 -14.64 -7.24 -0.66
#